data_ab84a3375c5b0b50d6ddfa98dc96b8aa
#
_entry.id   ab84a3375c5b0b50d6ddfa98dc96b8aa
#
_cell.length_a   1.000
_cell.length_b   1.000
_cell.length_c   1.000
_cell.angle_alpha   90.00
_cell.angle_beta   90.00
_cell.angle_gamma   90.00
#
_symmetry.space_group_name_H-M   'P 1'
#
loop_
_entity.id
_entity.type
_entity.pdbx_description
1 polymer ?
#
loop_
_entity_poly.entity_id
_entity_poly.type
_entity_poly.pdbx_seq_one_letter_code
_entity_poly.pdbx_strand_id
1 'polypeptide(L)'
;MKSILFIGMDVHKNTFSLCCYCKESGEILREVKCAAEAKLIKKFIDGIKKDLNEDLEFKCGYEAGCLGFSLYKELKALNIECDILAPTTMQSSSKNKVVKTDKMDARNIAINLANNTYKAVHIPDDEDFKVKE
;
A
#
# COMPACT_ATOMS: atom_id res chain seq x y z
N MET A 1 2.36 -8.52 22.93
CA MET A 1 3.05 -8.51 21.65
C MET A 1 2.15 -7.91 20.60
N LYS A 2 2.65 -6.97 19.84
CA LYS A 2 1.82 -6.34 18.82
C LYS A 2 1.76 -7.17 17.57
N SER A 3 0.59 -7.31 17.03
CA SER A 3 0.42 -7.94 15.72
C SER A 3 0.51 -6.89 14.64
N ILE A 4 1.10 -7.24 13.53
CA ILE A 4 1.22 -6.32 12.41
C ILE A 4 0.29 -6.78 11.32
N LEU A 5 -0.54 -5.87 10.86
CA LEU A 5 -1.42 -6.13 9.74
C LEU A 5 -0.95 -5.31 8.54
N PHE A 6 -1.08 -5.87 7.37
CA PHE A 6 -0.58 -5.25 6.15
C PHE A 6 -1.75 -4.80 5.29
N ILE A 7 -1.73 -3.54 4.91
CA ILE A 7 -2.80 -2.97 4.10
C ILE A 7 -2.26 -2.72 2.70
N GLY A 8 -2.73 -3.50 1.75
CA GLY A 8 -2.40 -3.28 0.36
C GLY A 8 -3.43 -2.36 -0.25
N MET A 9 -2.96 -1.42 -1.05
CA MET A 9 -3.84 -0.42 -1.63
C MET A 9 -3.65 -0.39 -3.13
N ASP A 10 -4.71 -0.65 -3.86
CA ASP A 10 -4.72 -0.52 -5.31
C ASP A 10 -5.33 0.84 -5.58
N VAL A 11 -4.48 1.81 -5.91
CA VAL A 11 -4.90 3.19 -5.97
C VAL A 11 -5.12 3.61 -7.41
N HIS A 12 -6.27 4.17 -7.67
CA HIS A 12 -6.61 4.71 -8.96
C HIS A 12 -7.01 6.15 -8.76
N LYS A 13 -7.15 6.86 -9.84
CA LYS A 13 -7.45 8.28 -9.77
C LYS A 13 -8.71 8.57 -8.96
N ASN A 14 -9.73 7.75 -9.14
CA ASN A 14 -11.02 8.03 -8.52
C ASN A 14 -11.42 7.05 -7.43
N THR A 15 -10.76 5.93 -7.31
CA THR A 15 -11.14 4.93 -6.31
C THR A 15 -9.92 4.21 -5.77
N PHE A 16 -10.01 3.79 -4.53
CA PHE A 16 -9.00 2.97 -3.89
C PHE A 16 -9.61 1.63 -3.51
N SER A 17 -8.88 0.55 -3.74
CA SER A 17 -9.27 -0.75 -3.21
C SER A 17 -8.29 -1.08 -2.11
N LEU A 18 -8.79 -1.44 -0.94
CA LEU A 18 -7.97 -1.67 0.25
C LEU A 18 -8.13 -3.11 0.70
N CYS A 19 -7.04 -3.72 1.12
CA CYS A 19 -7.06 -5.09 1.59
C CYS A 19 -6.20 -5.22 2.83
N CYS A 20 -6.74 -5.77 3.90
CA CYS A 20 -6.02 -5.99 5.13
C CYS A 20 -5.66 -7.46 5.24
N TYR A 21 -4.37 -7.75 5.30
CA TYR A 21 -3.87 -9.12 5.31
C TYR A 21 -3.13 -9.39 6.61
N CYS A 22 -3.40 -10.55 7.21
CA CYS A 22 -2.71 -10.98 8.40
C CYS A 22 -1.75 -12.09 8.02
N LYS A 23 -0.44 -11.82 8.16
CA LYS A 23 0.55 -12.80 7.76
C LYS A 23 0.53 -14.01 8.69
N GLU A 24 0.26 -13.80 9.96
CA GLU A 24 0.28 -14.89 10.91
C GLU A 24 -0.77 -15.95 10.61
N SER A 25 -1.95 -15.55 10.22
CA SER A 25 -3.00 -16.50 9.89
C SER A 25 -3.05 -16.81 8.40
N GLY A 26 -2.40 -15.99 7.58
CA GLY A 26 -2.46 -16.15 6.13
C GLY A 26 -3.80 -15.76 5.55
N GLU A 27 -4.57 -14.97 6.27
CA GLU A 27 -5.94 -14.65 5.84
C GLU A 27 -6.12 -13.19 5.55
N ILE A 28 -7.03 -12.92 4.63
CA ILE A 28 -7.46 -11.57 4.35
C ILE A 28 -8.58 -11.24 5.30
N LEU A 29 -8.36 -10.27 6.16
CA LEU A 29 -9.31 -9.95 7.20
C LEU A 29 -10.42 -9.01 6.73
N ARG A 30 -10.12 -8.12 5.80
CA ARG A 30 -11.11 -7.16 5.35
C ARG A 30 -10.70 -6.55 4.03
N GLU A 31 -11.66 -6.30 3.19
CA GLU A 31 -11.43 -5.63 1.92
C GLU A 31 -12.52 -4.61 1.70
N VAL A 32 -12.17 -3.49 1.06
CA VAL A 32 -13.17 -2.48 0.77
C VAL A 32 -12.72 -1.69 -0.46
N LYS A 33 -13.67 -1.11 -1.13
CA LYS A 33 -13.40 -0.20 -2.23
C LYS A 33 -14.04 1.12 -1.87
N CYS A 34 -13.30 2.20 -1.99
CA CYS A 34 -13.79 3.49 -1.53
C CYS A 34 -13.33 4.59 -2.47
N ALA A 35 -13.79 5.79 -2.22
CA ALA A 35 -13.35 6.95 -2.99
C ALA A 35 -11.87 7.20 -2.74
N ALA A 36 -11.22 7.87 -3.69
CA ALA A 36 -9.78 8.09 -3.64
C ALA A 36 -9.43 9.21 -2.67
N GLU A 37 -9.57 8.93 -1.39
CA GLU A 37 -9.28 9.90 -0.34
C GLU A 37 -8.49 9.25 0.78
N ALA A 38 -7.42 9.91 1.22
CA ALA A 38 -6.57 9.36 2.26
C ALA A 38 -7.31 9.18 3.57
N LYS A 39 -8.25 10.08 3.87
CA LYS A 39 -9.00 9.95 5.12
C LYS A 39 -9.80 8.67 5.20
N LEU A 40 -10.20 8.12 4.06
CA LEU A 40 -10.95 6.88 4.06
C LEU A 40 -10.05 5.69 4.37
N ILE A 41 -8.76 5.81 4.04
CA ILE A 41 -7.80 4.78 4.43
C ILE A 41 -7.66 4.80 5.95
N LYS A 42 -7.58 5.99 6.56
CA LYS A 42 -7.49 6.07 8.00
C LYS A 42 -8.76 5.50 8.64
N LYS A 43 -9.91 5.78 8.07
CA LYS A 43 -11.16 5.28 8.59
C LYS A 43 -11.19 3.75 8.54
N PHE A 44 -10.68 3.18 7.47
CA PHE A 44 -10.61 1.74 7.31
C PHE A 44 -9.72 1.12 8.41
N ILE A 45 -8.56 1.72 8.65
CA ILE A 45 -7.63 1.24 9.67
C ILE A 45 -8.27 1.38 11.06
N ASP A 46 -8.87 2.52 11.34
CA ASP A 46 -9.49 2.76 12.64
C ASP A 46 -10.63 1.79 12.90
N GLY A 47 -11.37 1.45 11.85
CA GLY A 47 -12.45 0.48 11.97
C GLY A 47 -11.93 -0.89 12.33
N ILE A 48 -10.80 -1.31 11.75
CA ILE A 48 -10.21 -2.60 12.07
C ILE A 48 -9.71 -2.61 13.50
N LYS A 49 -9.06 -1.53 13.93
CA LYS A 49 -8.58 -1.43 15.30
C LYS A 49 -9.72 -1.56 16.29
N LYS A 50 -10.84 -0.92 16.00
CA LYS A 50 -11.96 -0.96 16.89
C LYS A 50 -12.58 -2.35 16.94
N ASP A 51 -12.71 -2.99 15.78
CA ASP A 51 -13.36 -4.29 15.70
C ASP A 51 -12.54 -5.38 16.39
N LEU A 52 -11.24 -5.35 16.22
CA LEU A 52 -10.40 -6.38 16.79
C LEU A 52 -10.01 -6.08 18.24
N ASN A 53 -10.07 -4.82 18.62
CA ASN A 53 -9.82 -4.42 20.01
C ASN A 53 -8.48 -4.98 20.51
N GLU A 54 -7.46 -4.93 19.70
CA GLU A 54 -6.13 -5.41 20.05
C GLU A 54 -5.11 -4.36 19.77
N ASP A 55 -3.93 -4.52 20.31
CA ASP A 55 -2.84 -3.60 20.07
C ASP A 55 -2.23 -3.99 18.73
N LEU A 56 -2.54 -3.24 17.70
CA LEU A 56 -2.15 -3.57 16.35
C LEU A 56 -1.30 -2.49 15.74
N GLU A 57 -0.37 -2.94 14.90
CA GLU A 57 0.37 -2.04 14.04
C GLU A 57 -0.05 -2.29 12.61
N PHE A 58 -0.05 -1.25 11.81
CA PHE A 58 -0.45 -1.37 10.43
C PHE A 58 0.67 -0.87 9.52
N LYS A 59 0.94 -1.59 8.47
CA LYS A 59 1.88 -1.15 7.45
C LYS A 59 1.13 -1.12 6.14
N CYS A 60 1.16 0.02 5.48
CA CYS A 60 0.43 0.19 4.24
C CYS A 60 1.39 0.26 3.07
N GLY A 61 0.89 0.01 1.90
CA GLY A 61 1.69 0.15 0.69
C GLY A 61 0.83 0.23 -0.54
N TYR A 62 1.35 0.91 -1.55
CA TYR A 62 0.70 0.95 -2.85
C TYR A 62 1.77 0.99 -3.93
N GLU A 63 1.39 0.57 -5.12
CA GLU A 63 2.34 0.52 -6.22
C GLU A 63 2.50 1.90 -6.83
N ALA A 64 3.72 2.28 -7.14
CA ALA A 64 3.97 3.58 -7.76
C ALA A 64 3.21 3.68 -9.06
N GLY A 65 2.67 4.84 -9.31
CA GLY A 65 1.87 5.03 -10.51
C GLY A 65 1.39 6.44 -10.60
N CYS A 66 0.18 6.60 -11.06
CA CYS A 66 -0.35 7.90 -11.41
C CYS A 66 -0.43 8.90 -10.26
N LEU A 67 -0.48 8.41 -9.03
CA LEU A 67 -0.61 9.34 -7.91
C LEU A 67 0.75 9.80 -7.36
N GLY A 68 1.84 9.19 -7.82
CA GLY A 68 3.16 9.59 -7.36
C GLY A 68 3.29 9.54 -5.86
N PHE A 69 3.82 10.61 -5.28
CA PHE A 69 4.06 10.65 -3.83
C PHE A 69 3.00 11.39 -3.05
N SER A 70 1.99 11.94 -3.72
CA SER A 70 1.02 12.77 -3.00
C SER A 70 0.25 11.97 -1.96
N LEU A 71 -0.17 10.77 -2.29
CA LEU A 71 -0.88 9.94 -1.33
C LEU A 71 0.03 9.57 -0.15
N TYR A 72 1.29 9.27 -0.43
CA TYR A 72 2.25 8.96 0.62
C TYR A 72 2.35 10.13 1.62
N LYS A 73 2.41 11.36 1.11
CA LYS A 73 2.51 12.52 1.97
C LYS A 73 1.25 12.72 2.80
N GLU A 74 0.10 12.48 2.19
CA GLU A 74 -1.15 12.61 2.92
C GLU A 74 -1.25 11.57 4.02
N LEU A 75 -0.82 10.35 3.75
CA LEU A 75 -0.88 9.31 4.76
C LEU A 75 0.12 9.59 5.88
N LYS A 76 1.28 10.13 5.54
CA LYS A 76 2.25 10.47 6.56
C LYS A 76 1.70 11.56 7.48
N ALA A 77 0.97 12.50 6.92
CA ALA A 77 0.34 13.55 7.73
C ALA A 77 -0.71 12.97 8.69
N LEU A 78 -1.26 11.80 8.35
CA LEU A 78 -2.22 11.13 9.21
C LEU A 78 -1.55 10.10 10.12
N ASN A 79 -0.22 10.10 10.16
CA ASN A 79 0.56 9.16 10.95
C ASN A 79 0.37 7.71 10.51
N ILE A 80 0.22 7.51 9.22
CA ILE A 80 0.09 6.18 8.66
C ILE A 80 1.39 5.85 7.95
N GLU A 81 2.02 4.75 8.35
CA GLU A 81 3.26 4.33 7.73
C GLU A 81 2.95 3.67 6.39
N CYS A 82 3.63 4.07 5.35
CA CYS A 82 3.33 3.60 4.02
C CYS A 82 4.60 3.47 3.19
N ASP A 83 4.67 2.41 2.39
CA ASP A 83 5.75 2.23 1.44
C ASP A 83 5.17 2.35 0.04
N ILE A 84 5.98 2.79 -0.89
CA ILE A 84 5.59 2.82 -2.30
C ILE A 84 6.37 1.71 -2.98
N LEU A 85 5.65 0.78 -3.60
CA LEU A 85 6.26 -0.36 -4.24
C LEU A 85 6.58 -0.05 -5.68
N ALA A 86 7.75 -0.48 -6.12
CA ALA A 86 8.12 -0.30 -7.52
C ALA A 86 7.22 -1.18 -8.38
N PRO A 87 6.86 -0.74 -9.57
CA PRO A 87 6.01 -1.55 -10.43
C PRO A 87 6.70 -2.85 -10.80
N THR A 88 5.93 -3.91 -10.85
CA THR A 88 6.46 -5.22 -11.21
C THR A 88 6.45 -5.36 -12.71
N THR A 89 7.60 -5.65 -13.27
CA THR A 89 7.69 -5.89 -14.69
C THR A 89 7.84 -7.37 -14.90
N MET A 90 6.88 -7.96 -15.59
CA MET A 90 6.97 -9.34 -15.88
C MET A 90 7.75 -9.52 -17.16
N GLN A 91 8.90 -10.18 -17.05
CA GLN A 91 9.64 -10.44 -18.16
C GLN A 91 9.20 -11.71 -18.74
N SER A 92 8.71 -11.70 -19.88
CA SER A 92 8.29 -12.86 -20.53
C SER A 92 9.48 -13.59 -21.04
N SER A 93 9.64 -14.78 -20.63
CA SER A 93 10.75 -15.49 -21.09
C SER A 93 10.52 -15.90 -22.50
N SER A 94 9.40 -15.81 -23.01
CA SER A 94 9.22 -16.31 -24.28
C SER A 94 9.48 -15.23 -25.22
N LYS A 95 9.27 -15.43 -26.37
CA LYS A 95 9.52 -14.48 -27.23
C LYS A 95 8.51 -13.55 -27.25
N ASN A 96 7.66 -13.51 -26.43
CA ASN A 96 6.74 -12.58 -26.37
C ASN A 96 7.28 -11.38 -26.16
N LYS A 97 7.90 -10.83 -26.45
CA LYS A 97 8.48 -9.65 -26.32
C LYS A 97 7.75 -8.62 -25.76
N VAL A 98 6.57 -8.61 -25.52
CA VAL A 98 5.86 -7.50 -24.92
C VAL A 98 6.16 -7.53 -23.45
N VAL A 99 6.83 -6.53 -22.99
CA VAL A 99 7.07 -6.41 -21.58
C VAL A 99 5.85 -5.74 -20.98
N LYS A 100 5.10 -6.47 -20.19
CA LYS A 100 3.93 -5.94 -19.58
C LYS A 100 4.22 -5.58 -18.19
N THR A 101 3.82 -4.41 -17.79
CA THR A 101 3.80 -4.05 -16.38
C THR A 101 2.51 -4.55 -15.81
N ASP A 102 2.60 -5.54 -14.93
CA ASP A 102 1.43 -6.07 -14.33
C ASP A 102 1.14 -5.30 -13.10
N LYS A 103 0.05 -4.60 -13.10
CA LYS A 103 -0.35 -3.87 -11.92
C LYS A 103 -0.84 -4.85 -10.87
N MET A 104 -0.31 -4.72 -9.67
CA MET A 104 -0.72 -5.60 -8.60
C MET A 104 -2.02 -5.11 -7.99
N ASP A 105 -2.91 -6.03 -7.66
CA ASP A 105 -4.14 -5.64 -6.98
C ASP A 105 -3.86 -5.51 -5.48
N ALA A 106 -4.86 -5.07 -4.73
CA ALA A 106 -4.68 -4.79 -3.31
C ALA A 106 -4.25 -6.03 -2.53
N ARG A 107 -4.74 -7.19 -2.87
CA ARG A 107 -4.36 -8.41 -2.18
C ARG A 107 -2.89 -8.73 -2.41
N ASN A 108 -2.44 -8.64 -3.65
CA ASN A 108 -1.07 -8.94 -3.97
C ASN A 108 -0.13 -7.95 -3.32
N ILE A 109 -0.52 -6.70 -3.26
CA ILE A 109 0.28 -5.68 -2.61
C ILE A 109 0.41 -6.00 -1.12
N ALA A 110 -0.69 -6.36 -0.48
CA ALA A 110 -0.66 -6.68 0.94
C ALA A 110 0.23 -7.90 1.22
N ILE A 111 0.13 -8.92 0.38
CA ILE A 111 0.92 -10.13 0.57
C ILE A 111 2.40 -9.84 0.34
N ASN A 112 2.72 -9.04 -0.66
CA ASN A 112 4.11 -8.69 -0.90
C ASN A 112 4.68 -7.83 0.22
N LEU A 113 3.88 -6.97 0.80
CA LEU A 113 4.31 -6.20 1.96
C LEU A 113 4.62 -7.14 3.12
N ALA A 114 3.75 -8.09 3.37
CA ALA A 114 3.91 -9.00 4.49
C ALA A 114 5.14 -9.89 4.32
N ASN A 115 5.40 -10.31 3.10
CA ASN A 115 6.51 -11.21 2.84
C ASN A 115 7.80 -10.49 2.49
N ASN A 116 7.73 -9.16 2.40
CA ASN A 116 8.89 -8.33 2.07
C ASN A 116 9.46 -8.75 0.70
N THR A 117 8.58 -9.04 -0.24
CA THR A 117 8.98 -9.48 -1.57
C THR A 117 8.70 -8.39 -2.59
N TYR A 118 9.00 -7.14 -2.25
CA TYR A 118 8.81 -6.02 -3.14
C TYR A 118 10.03 -5.12 -3.12
N LYS A 119 10.13 -4.27 -4.11
CA LYS A 119 11.21 -3.32 -4.15
C LYS A 119 10.60 -1.98 -3.84
N ALA A 120 11.09 -1.33 -2.82
CA ALA A 120 10.55 -0.05 -2.41
C ALA A 120 11.11 1.06 -3.27
N VAL A 121 10.28 2.04 -3.59
CA VAL A 121 10.71 3.22 -4.32
C VAL A 121 11.33 4.17 -3.31
N HIS A 122 12.45 4.78 -3.69
CA HIS A 122 13.07 5.77 -2.82
C HIS A 122 12.20 7.02 -2.77
N ILE A 123 11.89 7.47 -1.58
CA ILE A 123 11.04 8.62 -1.40
C ILE A 123 11.87 9.75 -0.85
N PRO A 124 11.95 10.89 -1.54
CA PRO A 124 12.73 12.03 -1.02
C PRO A 124 12.11 12.51 0.28
N ASP A 125 12.97 12.88 1.24
CA ASP A 125 12.40 13.37 2.47
C ASP A 125 12.06 14.82 2.34
N ASP A 126 11.45 15.35 3.37
CA ASP A 126 10.93 16.70 3.33
C ASP A 126 12.02 17.72 3.12
N GLU A 127 13.21 17.45 3.59
CA GLU A 127 14.29 18.38 3.41
C GLU A 127 14.68 18.53 1.96
N ASP A 128 14.58 17.49 1.20
CA ASP A 128 14.88 17.57 -0.22
C ASP A 128 13.94 18.50 -0.93
N PHE A 129 12.71 18.55 -0.48
CA PHE A 129 11.76 19.45 -1.10
C PHE A 129 12.02 20.88 -0.69
N LYS A 130 12.45 21.10 0.54
CA LYS A 130 12.71 22.45 0.98
C LYS A 130 13.90 23.07 0.27
N VAL A 131 14.87 22.29 0.01
CA VAL A 131 16.07 22.82 -0.61
C VAL A 131 15.78 23.40 -1.96
N LYS A 132 14.74 22.97 -2.57
CA LYS A 132 14.46 23.45 -3.86
C LYS A 132 13.80 24.76 -3.90
N GLU A 133 13.48 25.31 -2.83
CA GLU A 133 12.88 26.63 -2.82
C GLU A 133 13.92 27.71 -3.16
#